data_a7592b33a65e6500b610e63e38397c00
#
_entry.id   a7592b33a65e6500b610e63e38397c00
#
_cell.length_a   1.000
_cell.length_b   1.000
_cell.length_c   1.000
_cell.angle_alpha   90.00
_cell.angle_beta   90.00
_cell.angle_gamma   90.00
#
_symmetry.space_group_name_H-M   'P 1'
#
loop_
_entity.id
_entity.type
_entity.pdbx_description
1 polymer ?
#
loop_
_entity_poly.entity_id
_entity_poly.type
_entity_poly.pdbx_seq_one_letter_code
_entity_poly.pdbx_strand_id
1 'polypeptide(L)'
;MHRLAYVSFGGERVELDGDGAFVGTAPKLRSREWSYTLGWRGASGISRDAREAALDAVMSAERADELRRLADRDLSSGTPGTLAFDGEWYQRAYIAKSKVETVYGRSAVRAELTVLLLDGAWRREESTDFFAEEVSDGDALNYPHDFEYDYGGNGANRTVTVAGLLPADVRMTIFGPVTNPRVVVAQGEFSNTYGAKVTVPGGSRLVIDGSSHPKSIQLIGTYGEVEDRFADGVRGEGAGSGSYCFEQLRPGTSTVSWDGSFGFTLTTFREEGEPPWSS
;
A
#
# COMPACT_ATOMS: atom_id res chain seq x y z
N MET A 1 -20.42 -10.91 0.49
CA MET A 1 -20.00 -11.68 -0.70
C MET A 1 -18.60 -11.19 -1.00
N HIS A 2 -17.62 -12.06 -0.89
CA HIS A 2 -16.23 -11.68 -1.07
C HIS A 2 -15.94 -11.50 -2.56
N ARG A 3 -15.34 -10.37 -2.94
CA ARG A 3 -14.98 -10.06 -4.33
C ARG A 3 -13.50 -10.32 -4.55
N LEU A 4 -13.19 -11.13 -5.55
CA LEU A 4 -11.83 -11.39 -5.97
C LEU A 4 -11.64 -10.83 -7.39
N ALA A 5 -10.56 -10.08 -7.60
CA ALA A 5 -10.22 -9.54 -8.91
C ALA A 5 -8.74 -9.67 -9.19
N TYR A 6 -8.40 -9.80 -10.47
CA TYR A 6 -7.05 -9.62 -10.97
C TYR A 6 -6.94 -8.25 -11.62
N VAL A 7 -5.93 -7.49 -11.21
CA VAL A 7 -5.58 -6.19 -11.80
C VAL A 7 -4.23 -6.34 -12.45
N SER A 8 -4.15 -6.15 -13.77
CA SER A 8 -2.89 -6.25 -14.49
C SER A 8 -1.95 -5.08 -14.15
N PHE A 9 -0.68 -5.17 -14.48
CA PHE A 9 0.27 -4.08 -14.25
C PHE A 9 -0.12 -2.78 -14.97
N GLY A 10 -0.90 -2.87 -16.04
CA GLY A 10 -1.45 -1.72 -16.77
C GLY A 10 -2.69 -1.10 -16.15
N GLY A 11 -3.19 -1.66 -15.04
CA GLY A 11 -4.37 -1.16 -14.32
C GLY A 11 -5.72 -1.72 -14.79
N GLU A 12 -5.75 -2.56 -15.83
CA GLU A 12 -6.98 -3.24 -16.27
C GLU A 12 -7.39 -4.30 -15.26
N ARG A 13 -8.68 -4.31 -14.93
CA ARG A 13 -9.27 -5.13 -13.88
C ARG A 13 -10.21 -6.18 -14.42
N VAL A 14 -10.02 -7.43 -14.02
CA VAL A 14 -10.91 -8.56 -14.32
C VAL A 14 -11.45 -9.15 -13.03
N GLU A 15 -12.77 -9.13 -12.86
CA GLU A 15 -13.42 -9.78 -11.72
C GLU A 15 -13.36 -11.30 -11.89
N LEU A 16 -12.85 -11.98 -10.87
CA LEU A 16 -12.76 -13.43 -10.79
C LEU A 16 -13.92 -14.02 -9.95
N ASP A 17 -14.46 -13.25 -9.00
CA ASP A 17 -15.62 -13.62 -8.19
C ASP A 17 -16.56 -12.41 -8.04
N GLY A 18 -17.81 -12.57 -8.42
CA GLY A 18 -18.81 -11.51 -8.54
C GLY A 18 -19.17 -11.21 -9.99
N ASP A 19 -20.31 -10.56 -10.24
CA ASP A 19 -20.79 -10.05 -11.54
C ASP A 19 -20.60 -11.01 -12.75
N GLY A 20 -21.00 -12.28 -12.59
CA GLY A 20 -20.91 -13.28 -13.68
C GLY A 20 -19.60 -14.07 -13.72
N ALA A 21 -18.78 -13.98 -12.70
CA ALA A 21 -17.70 -14.91 -12.42
C ALA A 21 -17.85 -15.51 -11.04
N PHE A 22 -17.40 -16.75 -10.86
CA PHE A 22 -17.46 -17.48 -9.60
C PHE A 22 -16.17 -18.28 -9.38
N VAL A 23 -15.57 -18.14 -8.21
CA VAL A 23 -14.40 -18.91 -7.79
C VAL A 23 -14.74 -19.76 -6.57
N GLY A 24 -15.00 -21.06 -6.81
CA GLY A 24 -15.35 -22.01 -5.75
C GLY A 24 -14.25 -22.28 -4.74
N THR A 25 -12.99 -21.98 -5.10
CA THR A 25 -11.80 -22.28 -4.30
C THR A 25 -11.14 -21.02 -3.74
N ALA A 26 -11.82 -19.85 -3.77
CA ALA A 26 -11.33 -18.62 -3.17
C ALA A 26 -10.81 -18.79 -1.72
N PRO A 27 -11.38 -19.65 -0.86
CA PRO A 27 -10.82 -19.92 0.47
C PRO A 27 -9.36 -20.43 0.47
N LYS A 28 -8.88 -21.05 -0.60
CA LYS A 28 -7.48 -21.48 -0.72
C LYS A 28 -6.50 -20.30 -0.74
N LEU A 29 -6.93 -19.13 -1.19
CA LEU A 29 -6.14 -17.91 -1.16
C LEU A 29 -5.94 -17.37 0.25
N ARG A 30 -6.81 -17.74 1.17
CA ARG A 30 -6.77 -17.32 2.58
C ARG A 30 -5.85 -18.17 3.44
N SER A 31 -5.35 -19.31 2.92
CA SER A 31 -4.36 -20.08 3.65
C SER A 31 -3.05 -19.30 3.77
N ARG A 32 -2.48 -19.28 4.96
CA ARG A 32 -1.14 -18.74 5.19
C ARG A 32 -0.14 -19.88 5.31
N GLU A 33 1.04 -19.64 4.80
CA GLU A 33 2.14 -20.60 4.87
C GLU A 33 3.42 -19.86 5.29
N TRP A 34 4.13 -20.46 6.21
CA TRP A 34 5.41 -19.96 6.67
C TRP A 34 6.47 -21.03 6.44
N SER A 35 7.55 -20.66 5.79
CA SER A 35 8.74 -21.50 5.69
C SER A 35 9.59 -21.36 6.95
N TYR A 36 10.14 -22.46 7.42
CA TYR A 36 11.01 -22.50 8.59
C TYR A 36 11.93 -23.72 8.55
N THR A 37 13.03 -23.64 9.27
CA THR A 37 13.92 -24.77 9.53
C THR A 37 13.80 -25.19 10.99
N LEU A 38 13.45 -26.46 11.22
CA LEU A 38 13.43 -27.03 12.57
C LEU A 38 14.79 -27.55 12.96
N GLY A 39 15.29 -27.05 14.07
CA GLY A 39 16.48 -27.57 14.76
C GLY A 39 16.11 -28.12 16.12
N TRP A 40 17.07 -28.79 16.81
CA TRP A 40 16.85 -29.36 18.13
C TRP A 40 16.56 -28.31 19.23
N ARG A 41 16.86 -27.04 18.99
CA ARG A 41 16.62 -25.91 19.92
C ARG A 41 15.44 -25.03 19.53
N GLY A 42 14.71 -25.36 18.45
CA GLY A 42 13.56 -24.59 17.98
C GLY A 42 13.55 -24.37 16.47
N ALA A 43 12.71 -23.45 16.02
CA ALA A 43 12.59 -23.04 14.63
C ALA A 43 13.50 -21.85 14.32
N SER A 44 14.08 -21.82 13.12
CA SER A 44 14.87 -20.71 12.58
C SER A 44 14.54 -20.46 11.11
N GLY A 45 14.97 -19.33 10.54
CA GLY A 45 14.71 -18.98 9.15
C GLY A 45 13.23 -18.87 8.83
N ILE A 46 12.44 -18.35 9.77
CA ILE A 46 11.00 -18.20 9.59
C ILE A 46 10.76 -17.07 8.60
N SER A 47 10.17 -17.38 7.45
CA SER A 47 9.84 -16.43 6.38
C SER A 47 8.47 -16.70 5.78
N ARG A 48 7.94 -15.70 5.10
CA ARG A 48 6.77 -15.82 4.24
C ARG A 48 7.24 -15.82 2.80
N ASP A 49 7.08 -16.91 2.11
CA ASP A 49 7.61 -17.07 0.76
C ASP A 49 6.50 -16.96 -0.29
N ALA A 50 6.92 -16.69 -1.53
CA ALA A 50 6.03 -16.80 -2.69
C ALA A 50 5.47 -18.22 -2.78
N ARG A 51 4.19 -18.32 -3.20
CA ARG A 51 3.51 -19.62 -3.30
C ARG A 51 2.60 -19.73 -4.50
N GLU A 52 2.29 -20.94 -4.90
CA GLU A 52 1.25 -21.23 -5.88
C GLU A 52 -0.10 -21.47 -5.20
N ALA A 53 -1.17 -20.97 -5.82
CA ALA A 53 -2.54 -21.26 -5.45
C ALA A 53 -3.33 -21.67 -6.70
N ALA A 54 -4.07 -22.79 -6.59
CA ALA A 54 -4.97 -23.21 -7.66
C ALA A 54 -6.38 -22.64 -7.39
N LEU A 55 -6.94 -21.96 -8.37
CA LEU A 55 -8.30 -21.43 -8.36
C LEU A 55 -9.14 -22.11 -9.42
N ASP A 56 -10.29 -22.63 -9.01
CA ASP A 56 -11.30 -23.17 -9.91
C ASP A 56 -12.34 -22.08 -10.20
N ALA A 57 -12.28 -21.51 -11.39
CA ALA A 57 -13.07 -20.35 -11.79
C ALA A 57 -14.08 -20.70 -12.89
N VAL A 58 -15.29 -20.20 -12.78
CA VAL A 58 -16.32 -20.21 -13.83
C VAL A 58 -16.59 -18.76 -14.22
N MET A 59 -16.44 -18.43 -15.50
CA MET A 59 -16.63 -17.08 -15.99
C MET A 59 -17.14 -17.08 -17.44
N SER A 60 -17.57 -15.90 -17.92
CA SER A 60 -17.92 -15.77 -19.34
C SER A 60 -16.71 -16.00 -20.24
N ALA A 61 -16.94 -16.45 -21.47
CA ALA A 61 -15.87 -16.70 -22.44
C ALA A 61 -15.08 -15.41 -22.75
N GLU A 62 -15.76 -14.28 -22.84
CA GLU A 62 -15.13 -12.98 -23.07
C GLU A 62 -14.16 -12.60 -21.92
N ARG A 63 -14.60 -12.80 -20.67
CA ARG A 63 -13.79 -12.54 -19.48
C ARG A 63 -12.59 -13.49 -19.38
N ALA A 64 -12.77 -14.74 -19.74
CA ALA A 64 -11.67 -15.70 -19.81
C ALA A 64 -10.61 -15.31 -20.84
N ASP A 65 -11.04 -14.82 -22.02
CA ASP A 65 -10.14 -14.33 -23.06
C ASP A 65 -9.43 -13.03 -22.66
N GLU A 66 -10.11 -12.14 -21.97
CA GLU A 66 -9.51 -10.92 -21.43
C GLU A 66 -8.46 -11.25 -20.36
N LEU A 67 -8.81 -12.08 -19.38
CA LEU A 67 -7.91 -12.52 -18.31
C LEU A 67 -6.64 -13.14 -18.90
N ARG A 68 -6.78 -14.04 -19.89
CA ARG A 68 -5.65 -14.69 -20.54
C ARG A 68 -4.74 -13.66 -21.21
N ARG A 69 -5.29 -12.72 -21.99
CA ARG A 69 -4.49 -11.67 -22.67
C ARG A 69 -3.72 -10.81 -21.70
N LEU A 70 -4.36 -10.41 -20.58
CA LEU A 70 -3.72 -9.60 -19.54
C LEU A 70 -2.62 -10.41 -18.83
N ALA A 71 -2.90 -11.65 -18.46
CA ALA A 71 -1.93 -12.54 -17.82
C ALA A 71 -0.71 -12.81 -18.71
N ASP A 72 -0.91 -13.08 -20.01
CA ASP A 72 0.17 -13.29 -20.98
C ASP A 72 1.04 -12.03 -21.13
N ARG A 73 0.43 -10.84 -21.13
CA ARG A 73 1.15 -9.57 -21.18
C ARG A 73 2.00 -9.35 -19.92
N ASP A 74 1.42 -9.56 -18.74
CA ASP A 74 2.11 -9.37 -17.47
C ASP A 74 3.30 -10.34 -17.33
N LEU A 75 3.11 -11.61 -17.68
CA LEU A 75 4.19 -12.60 -17.72
C LEU A 75 5.28 -12.23 -18.72
N SER A 76 4.91 -11.80 -19.94
CA SER A 76 5.86 -11.44 -20.99
C SER A 76 6.68 -10.21 -20.66
N SER A 77 6.09 -9.25 -19.92
CA SER A 77 6.78 -8.04 -19.46
C SER A 77 7.67 -8.28 -18.24
N GLY A 78 7.49 -9.41 -17.54
CA GLY A 78 8.14 -9.67 -16.26
C GLY A 78 7.63 -8.75 -15.11
N THR A 79 6.50 -8.04 -15.33
CA THR A 79 5.91 -7.14 -14.35
C THR A 79 4.63 -7.78 -13.80
N PRO A 80 4.55 -8.10 -12.51
CA PRO A 80 3.38 -8.75 -11.94
C PRO A 80 2.17 -7.82 -11.92
N GLY A 81 1.00 -8.41 -12.14
CA GLY A 81 -0.25 -7.81 -11.76
C GLY A 81 -0.49 -7.93 -10.25
N THR A 82 -1.72 -7.66 -9.84
CA THR A 82 -2.16 -7.67 -8.45
C THR A 82 -3.42 -8.50 -8.30
N LEU A 83 -3.46 -9.39 -7.33
CA LEU A 83 -4.68 -10.04 -6.90
C LEU A 83 -5.30 -9.21 -5.78
N ALA A 84 -6.53 -8.73 -5.98
CA ALA A 84 -7.26 -7.90 -5.02
C ALA A 84 -8.43 -8.68 -4.42
N PHE A 85 -8.58 -8.58 -3.10
CA PHE A 85 -9.64 -9.22 -2.32
C PHE A 85 -10.47 -8.15 -1.60
N ASP A 86 -11.77 -8.16 -1.82
CA ASP A 86 -12.75 -7.17 -1.31
C ASP A 86 -12.39 -5.69 -1.61
N GLY A 87 -11.50 -5.46 -2.60
CA GLY A 87 -11.05 -4.13 -2.97
C GLY A 87 -10.09 -3.46 -2.00
N GLU A 88 -9.79 -4.08 -0.86
CA GLU A 88 -8.96 -3.52 0.20
C GLU A 88 -7.63 -4.25 0.38
N TRP A 89 -7.66 -5.59 0.29
CA TRP A 89 -6.50 -6.44 0.45
C TRP A 89 -5.94 -6.82 -0.91
N TYR A 90 -4.65 -6.74 -1.08
CA TYR A 90 -3.99 -7.09 -2.33
C TYR A 90 -2.63 -7.72 -2.10
N GLN A 91 -2.15 -8.45 -3.10
CA GLN A 91 -0.76 -8.85 -3.22
C GLN A 91 -0.37 -8.99 -4.69
N ARG A 92 0.92 -8.86 -4.97
CA ARG A 92 1.44 -9.06 -6.32
C ARG A 92 1.26 -10.50 -6.75
N ALA A 93 0.81 -10.70 -7.97
CA ALA A 93 0.51 -12.02 -8.48
C ALA A 93 0.71 -12.12 -9.99
N TYR A 94 1.00 -13.34 -10.44
CA TYR A 94 0.86 -13.75 -11.84
C TYR A 94 -0.21 -14.83 -11.95
N ILE A 95 -0.95 -14.85 -13.04
CA ILE A 95 -1.74 -16.01 -13.44
C ILE A 95 -0.87 -16.81 -14.42
N ALA A 96 -0.18 -17.83 -13.91
CA ALA A 96 0.84 -18.55 -14.65
C ALA A 96 0.29 -19.64 -15.56
N LYS A 97 -0.87 -20.22 -15.21
CA LYS A 97 -1.51 -21.29 -15.98
C LYS A 97 -3.02 -21.11 -16.00
N SER A 98 -3.63 -21.48 -17.11
CA SER A 98 -5.07 -21.58 -17.26
C SER A 98 -5.37 -22.90 -18.01
N LYS A 99 -6.05 -23.81 -17.32
CA LYS A 99 -6.49 -25.09 -17.89
C LYS A 99 -8.00 -25.08 -18.01
N VAL A 100 -8.50 -25.03 -19.25
CA VAL A 100 -9.94 -25.13 -19.50
C VAL A 100 -10.38 -26.55 -19.24
N GLU A 101 -11.34 -26.74 -18.31
CA GLU A 101 -11.89 -28.04 -17.97
C GLU A 101 -13.22 -28.30 -18.66
N THR A 102 -14.06 -27.29 -18.78
CA THR A 102 -15.39 -27.42 -19.37
C THR A 102 -15.82 -26.12 -20.03
N VAL A 103 -16.46 -26.25 -21.19
CA VAL A 103 -17.06 -25.15 -21.93
C VAL A 103 -18.58 -25.35 -21.92
N TYR A 104 -19.31 -24.39 -21.38
CA TYR A 104 -20.76 -24.40 -21.31
C TYR A 104 -21.34 -23.62 -22.48
N GLY A 105 -21.63 -24.29 -23.58
CA GLY A 105 -22.10 -23.65 -24.81
C GLY A 105 -21.07 -22.66 -25.37
N ARG A 106 -21.51 -21.44 -25.73
CA ARG A 106 -20.64 -20.38 -26.23
C ARG A 106 -20.40 -19.25 -25.22
N SER A 107 -20.96 -19.35 -24.03
CA SER A 107 -21.05 -18.20 -23.11
C SER A 107 -20.25 -18.34 -21.84
N ALA A 108 -19.93 -19.54 -21.37
CA ALA A 108 -19.23 -19.71 -20.12
C ALA A 108 -18.13 -20.79 -20.20
N VAL A 109 -17.09 -20.59 -19.42
CA VAL A 109 -15.92 -21.47 -19.33
C VAL A 109 -15.62 -21.74 -17.87
N ARG A 110 -15.37 -23.03 -17.56
CA ARG A 110 -14.76 -23.44 -16.29
C ARG A 110 -13.27 -23.69 -16.54
N ALA A 111 -12.42 -23.02 -15.77
CA ALA A 111 -10.98 -23.16 -15.89
C ALA A 111 -10.33 -23.28 -14.51
N GLU A 112 -9.34 -24.14 -14.39
CA GLU A 112 -8.39 -24.16 -13.29
C GLU A 112 -7.27 -23.15 -13.59
N LEU A 113 -7.10 -22.15 -12.73
CA LEU A 113 -6.07 -21.13 -12.82
C LEU A 113 -4.98 -21.43 -11.79
N THR A 114 -3.71 -21.36 -12.19
CA THR A 114 -2.59 -21.35 -11.25
C THR A 114 -2.12 -19.93 -11.06
N VAL A 115 -2.26 -19.43 -9.85
CA VAL A 115 -1.87 -18.08 -9.43
C VAL A 115 -0.58 -18.17 -8.63
N LEU A 116 0.43 -17.41 -9.03
CA LEU A 116 1.66 -17.21 -8.26
C LEU A 116 1.47 -16.00 -7.37
N LEU A 117 1.41 -16.20 -6.06
CA LEU A 117 1.33 -15.17 -5.05
C LEU A 117 2.76 -14.83 -4.60
N LEU A 118 3.23 -13.60 -4.87
CA LEU A 118 4.65 -13.27 -4.81
C LEU A 118 5.11 -12.72 -3.46
N ASP A 119 4.20 -12.16 -2.66
CA ASP A 119 4.59 -11.44 -1.44
C ASP A 119 4.48 -12.27 -0.17
N GLY A 120 3.87 -13.47 -0.24
CA GLY A 120 3.62 -14.33 0.93
C GLY A 120 2.70 -13.71 1.98
N ALA A 121 2.26 -12.47 1.78
CA ALA A 121 1.35 -11.72 2.62
C ALA A 121 0.38 -10.88 1.79
N TRP A 122 -0.78 -10.62 2.37
CA TRP A 122 -1.74 -9.66 1.86
C TRP A 122 -1.47 -8.29 2.46
N ARG A 123 -1.57 -7.25 1.63
CA ARG A 123 -1.36 -5.85 2.03
C ARG A 123 -2.66 -5.08 1.94
N ARG A 124 -2.83 -4.14 2.88
CA ARG A 124 -3.87 -3.12 2.86
C ARG A 124 -3.23 -1.76 3.07
N GLU A 125 -3.63 -0.79 2.23
CA GLU A 125 -3.17 0.59 2.35
C GLU A 125 -4.18 1.42 3.14
N GLU A 126 -3.68 2.23 4.07
CA GLU A 126 -4.45 3.22 4.80
C GLU A 126 -3.73 4.56 4.70
N SER A 127 -4.38 5.55 4.09
CA SER A 127 -3.80 6.88 3.86
C SER A 127 -4.44 7.92 4.74
N THR A 128 -3.61 8.82 5.29
CA THR A 128 -4.04 9.99 6.06
C THR A 128 -3.40 11.22 5.46
N ASP A 129 -4.22 12.23 5.14
CA ASP A 129 -3.76 13.50 4.58
C ASP A 129 -3.54 14.53 5.68
N PHE A 130 -2.41 15.23 5.58
CA PHE A 130 -2.03 16.34 6.44
C PHE A 130 -1.85 17.58 5.57
N PHE A 131 -2.62 18.62 5.86
CA PHE A 131 -2.62 19.85 5.08
C PHE A 131 -1.63 20.85 5.64
N ALA A 132 -1.07 21.71 4.76
CA ALA A 132 -0.31 22.86 5.21
C ALA A 132 -1.18 23.75 6.10
N GLU A 133 -0.60 24.27 7.19
CA GLU A 133 -1.27 25.25 8.04
C GLU A 133 -1.23 26.59 7.29
N GLU A 134 -2.38 27.22 7.09
CA GLU A 134 -2.41 28.59 6.61
C GLU A 134 -1.73 29.46 7.69
N VAL A 135 -0.62 30.11 7.33
CA VAL A 135 -0.08 31.18 8.16
C VAL A 135 -1.12 32.31 8.12
N SER A 136 -1.97 32.38 9.12
CA SER A 136 -2.79 33.56 9.32
C SER A 136 -1.83 34.71 9.63
N ASP A 137 -1.44 35.48 8.61
CA ASP A 137 -0.94 36.83 8.83
C ASP A 137 -1.97 37.54 9.71
N GLY A 138 -1.54 38.04 10.86
CA GLY A 138 -2.34 38.45 12.00
C GLY A 138 -3.39 39.55 11.80
N ASP A 139 -4.08 39.57 10.68
CA ASP A 139 -5.32 40.29 10.42
C ASP A 139 -6.52 39.34 10.40
N ALA A 140 -6.68 38.53 11.46
CA ALA A 140 -7.96 37.94 11.75
C ALA A 140 -8.95 39.10 11.93
N LEU A 141 -9.90 39.24 11.00
CA LEU A 141 -11.03 40.15 11.09
C LEU A 141 -11.73 39.90 12.45
N ASN A 142 -11.39 40.76 13.41
CA ASN A 142 -11.98 40.81 14.70
C ASN A 142 -13.40 41.35 14.53
N TYR A 143 -14.38 40.48 14.25
CA TYR A 143 -15.79 40.85 14.32
C TYR A 143 -16.16 40.97 15.78
N PRO A 144 -16.66 42.16 16.23
CA PRO A 144 -17.05 42.38 17.58
C PRO A 144 -18.45 41.80 17.85
N HIS A 145 -18.59 40.50 17.77
CA HIS A 145 -19.75 39.77 18.23
C HIS A 145 -19.29 38.43 18.83
N ASP A 146 -19.52 38.37 20.15
CA ASP A 146 -19.42 37.22 21.04
C ASP A 146 -20.25 36.02 20.52
N PHE A 147 -19.70 35.26 19.62
CA PHE A 147 -20.12 33.88 19.38
C PHE A 147 -18.97 32.99 19.80
N GLU A 148 -19.22 32.15 20.82
CA GLU A 148 -18.33 31.07 21.27
C GLU A 148 -18.18 29.98 20.20
N TYR A 149 -17.88 30.34 18.97
CA TYR A 149 -17.37 29.43 17.94
C TYR A 149 -15.97 29.94 17.56
N ASP A 150 -15.02 29.33 18.24
CA ASP A 150 -13.63 29.44 17.89
C ASP A 150 -13.45 28.81 16.48
N TYR A 151 -13.47 29.67 15.45
CA TYR A 151 -12.93 29.34 14.13
C TYR A 151 -11.40 29.39 14.14
N GLY A 152 -10.80 29.33 15.31
CA GLY A 152 -9.39 29.16 15.54
C GLY A 152 -9.02 27.74 15.14
N GLY A 153 -8.34 27.63 14.01
CA GLY A 153 -7.62 26.49 13.51
C GLY A 153 -8.11 25.12 13.96
N ASN A 154 -8.90 24.46 13.14
CA ASN A 154 -9.00 23.01 13.23
C ASN A 154 -7.56 22.49 13.30
N GLY A 155 -7.09 22.17 14.50
CA GLY A 155 -5.86 21.42 14.67
C GLY A 155 -6.04 20.16 13.83
N ALA A 156 -5.50 20.19 12.61
CA ALA A 156 -5.60 19.11 11.66
C ALA A 156 -5.21 17.85 12.41
N ASN A 157 -5.96 16.79 12.25
CA ASN A 157 -5.84 15.54 12.96
C ASN A 157 -4.35 15.11 12.93
N ARG A 158 -3.59 15.53 13.94
CA ARG A 158 -2.15 15.32 14.05
C ARG A 158 -1.85 13.92 14.57
N THR A 159 -2.67 12.96 14.18
CA THR A 159 -2.51 11.57 14.58
C THR A 159 -2.67 10.64 13.40
N VAL A 160 -1.95 9.53 13.46
CA VAL A 160 -2.12 8.38 12.57
C VAL A 160 -2.27 7.13 13.41
N THR A 161 -3.15 6.24 13.01
CA THR A 161 -3.38 4.98 13.73
C THR A 161 -3.04 3.81 12.82
N VAL A 162 -2.14 2.95 13.29
CA VAL A 162 -1.81 1.69 12.65
C VAL A 162 -2.62 0.58 13.31
N ALA A 163 -3.56 0.01 12.57
CA ALA A 163 -4.35 -1.12 13.02
C ALA A 163 -3.53 -2.43 12.94
N GLY A 164 -3.88 -3.41 13.78
CA GLY A 164 -3.23 -4.74 13.78
C GLY A 164 -2.20 -4.92 14.88
N LEU A 165 -1.36 -5.93 14.74
CA LEU A 165 -0.38 -6.35 15.77
C LEU A 165 1.07 -6.21 15.29
N LEU A 166 1.29 -6.02 13.99
CA LEU A 166 2.62 -5.92 13.38
C LEU A 166 2.91 -4.47 12.97
N PRO A 167 4.17 -4.04 12.99
CA PRO A 167 4.57 -2.76 12.42
C PRO A 167 4.19 -2.68 10.94
N ALA A 168 3.82 -1.49 10.48
CA ALA A 168 3.44 -1.20 9.10
C ALA A 168 4.54 -0.43 8.38
N ASP A 169 4.81 -0.80 7.14
CA ASP A 169 5.64 0.01 6.25
C ASP A 169 4.96 1.34 5.96
N VAL A 170 5.77 2.34 5.63
CA VAL A 170 5.30 3.71 5.41
C VAL A 170 5.72 4.20 4.04
N ARG A 171 4.77 4.86 3.36
CA ARG A 171 5.04 5.75 2.23
C ARG A 171 4.63 7.16 2.62
N MET A 172 5.52 8.09 2.44
CA MET A 172 5.24 9.51 2.66
C MET A 172 5.31 10.25 1.33
N THR A 173 4.22 10.90 0.95
CA THR A 173 4.13 11.73 -0.25
C THR A 173 4.05 13.19 0.18
N ILE A 174 5.11 13.96 -0.02
CA ILE A 174 5.26 15.35 0.41
C ILE A 174 5.04 16.26 -0.79
N PHE A 175 4.16 17.23 -0.66
CA PHE A 175 3.83 18.17 -1.73
C PHE A 175 4.62 19.46 -1.59
N GLY A 176 5.19 19.93 -2.72
CA GLY A 176 5.90 21.20 -2.77
C GLY A 176 4.98 22.42 -2.86
N PRO A 177 5.51 23.65 -2.57
CA PRO A 177 6.94 23.92 -2.40
C PRO A 177 7.45 23.68 -0.96
N VAL A 178 8.57 23.02 -0.81
CA VAL A 178 9.25 22.85 0.49
C VAL A 178 10.74 22.54 0.30
N THR A 179 11.58 22.97 1.23
CA THR A 179 13.02 22.66 1.26
C THR A 179 13.37 21.88 2.51
N ASN A 180 14.04 20.72 2.33
CA ASN A 180 14.43 19.80 3.40
C ASN A 180 13.25 19.39 4.30
N PRO A 181 12.17 18.84 3.74
CA PRO A 181 11.00 18.49 4.50
C PRO A 181 11.32 17.49 5.61
N ARG A 182 10.69 17.69 6.76
CA ARG A 182 10.80 16.79 7.93
C ARG A 182 9.45 16.62 8.59
N VAL A 183 9.10 15.38 8.87
CA VAL A 183 7.90 14.99 9.61
C VAL A 183 8.33 14.09 10.76
N VAL A 184 7.91 14.42 11.97
CA VAL A 184 8.19 13.64 13.16
C VAL A 184 6.94 12.84 13.53
N VAL A 185 7.10 11.53 13.72
CA VAL A 185 6.05 10.66 14.21
C VAL A 185 6.49 10.08 15.55
N ALA A 186 5.66 10.28 16.59
CA ALA A 186 5.97 9.87 17.94
C ALA A 186 4.86 8.99 18.55
N GLN A 187 5.26 7.95 19.31
CA GLN A 187 4.37 7.06 20.03
C GLN A 187 5.01 6.67 21.37
N GLY A 188 4.49 7.21 22.47
CA GLY A 188 5.11 7.05 23.78
C GLY A 188 6.55 7.60 23.78
N GLU A 189 7.50 6.77 24.17
CA GLU A 189 8.95 7.12 24.16
C GLU A 189 9.61 6.99 22.80
N PHE A 190 8.92 6.39 21.82
CA PHE A 190 9.43 6.23 20.46
C PHE A 190 9.15 7.50 19.66
N SER A 191 10.17 8.01 18.97
CA SER A 191 10.05 9.11 18.02
C SER A 191 10.95 8.87 16.83
N ASN A 192 10.44 9.11 15.62
CA ASN A 192 11.24 9.02 14.40
C ASN A 192 10.97 10.20 13.47
N THR A 193 12.02 10.68 12.83
CA THR A 193 11.99 11.75 11.82
C THR A 193 12.08 11.15 10.42
N TYR A 194 11.04 11.39 9.63
CA TYR A 194 11.00 11.10 8.20
C TYR A 194 11.35 12.35 7.41
N GLY A 195 12.16 12.23 6.37
CA GLY A 195 12.50 13.38 5.53
C GLY A 195 13.64 13.13 4.58
N ALA A 196 13.96 14.15 3.78
CA ALA A 196 15.08 14.16 2.85
C ALA A 196 15.69 15.56 2.74
N LYS A 197 16.97 15.62 2.34
CA LYS A 197 17.70 16.86 2.10
C LYS A 197 17.55 17.29 0.63
N VAL A 198 16.34 17.74 0.28
CA VAL A 198 15.97 18.08 -1.10
C VAL A 198 15.00 19.25 -1.13
N THR A 199 15.04 20.05 -2.20
CA THR A 199 14.02 21.06 -2.49
C THR A 199 12.95 20.43 -3.38
N VAL A 200 11.70 20.46 -2.96
CA VAL A 200 10.51 20.03 -3.71
C VAL A 200 9.87 21.27 -4.30
N PRO A 201 9.90 21.49 -5.61
CA PRO A 201 9.27 22.67 -6.24
C PRO A 201 7.75 22.65 -6.11
N GLY A 202 7.10 23.82 -6.26
CA GLY A 202 5.64 23.92 -6.32
C GLY A 202 5.08 23.08 -7.48
N GLY A 203 3.99 22.35 -7.22
CA GLY A 203 3.37 21.41 -8.17
C GLY A 203 4.10 20.08 -8.31
N SER A 204 5.25 19.89 -7.66
CA SER A 204 5.99 18.62 -7.60
C SER A 204 5.72 17.90 -6.27
N ARG A 205 6.06 16.61 -6.20
CA ARG A 205 5.95 15.83 -4.98
C ARG A 205 7.18 14.95 -4.75
N LEU A 206 7.56 14.80 -3.51
CA LEU A 206 8.59 13.86 -3.07
C LEU A 206 7.91 12.62 -2.49
N VAL A 207 8.26 11.44 -3.00
CA VAL A 207 7.76 10.16 -2.50
C VAL A 207 8.89 9.43 -1.81
N ILE A 208 8.76 9.22 -0.49
CA ILE A 208 9.63 8.38 0.32
C ILE A 208 8.89 7.07 0.54
N ASP A 209 9.31 5.99 -0.12
CA ASP A 209 8.61 4.71 -0.09
C ASP A 209 9.42 3.63 0.62
N GLY A 210 9.01 3.32 1.85
CA GLY A 210 9.57 2.25 2.66
C GLY A 210 8.94 0.88 2.38
N SER A 211 7.79 0.85 1.67
CA SER A 211 7.05 -0.38 1.36
C SER A 211 7.55 -1.08 0.09
N SER A 212 8.24 -0.34 -0.78
CA SER A 212 8.80 -0.87 -2.02
C SER A 212 10.06 -1.72 -1.77
N HIS A 213 10.32 -2.66 -2.67
CA HIS A 213 11.55 -3.44 -2.67
C HIS A 213 12.17 -3.40 -4.07
N PRO A 214 13.27 -2.65 -4.27
CA PRO A 214 14.04 -1.88 -3.26
C PRO A 214 13.28 -0.63 -2.77
N LYS A 215 13.59 -0.19 -1.54
CA LYS A 215 13.09 1.08 -0.99
C LYS A 215 13.53 2.25 -1.88
N SER A 216 12.70 3.29 -2.00
CA SER A 216 12.95 4.37 -2.94
C SER A 216 12.64 5.75 -2.37
N ILE A 217 13.33 6.78 -2.89
CA ILE A 217 12.97 8.18 -2.71
C ILE A 217 12.98 8.81 -4.11
N GLN A 218 11.84 9.35 -4.52
CA GLN A 218 11.65 9.88 -5.87
C GLN A 218 11.06 11.29 -5.80
N LEU A 219 11.65 12.22 -6.53
CA LEU A 219 11.06 13.52 -6.82
C LEU A 219 10.30 13.40 -8.14
N ILE A 220 9.00 13.64 -8.08
CA ILE A 220 8.11 13.58 -9.23
C ILE A 220 7.72 15.02 -9.59
N GLY A 221 8.16 15.47 -10.74
CA GLY A 221 7.87 16.79 -11.27
C GLY A 221 6.42 16.98 -11.69
N THR A 222 6.07 18.23 -12.01
CA THR A 222 4.70 18.63 -12.41
C THR A 222 4.20 17.90 -13.66
N TYR A 223 5.09 17.54 -14.57
CA TYR A 223 4.74 16.81 -15.80
C TYR A 223 4.99 15.30 -15.72
N GLY A 224 5.28 14.79 -14.51
CA GLY A 224 5.49 13.37 -14.28
C GLY A 224 6.94 12.89 -14.43
N GLU A 225 7.91 13.81 -14.59
CA GLU A 225 9.33 13.45 -14.58
C GLU A 225 9.70 12.83 -13.23
N VAL A 226 10.43 11.73 -13.25
CA VAL A 226 10.84 11.02 -12.05
C VAL A 226 12.35 11.13 -11.89
N GLU A 227 12.79 11.67 -10.76
CA GLU A 227 14.19 11.81 -10.40
C GLU A 227 14.48 10.97 -9.15
N ASP A 228 15.52 10.14 -9.19
CA ASP A 228 15.96 9.37 -8.04
C ASP A 228 16.67 10.29 -7.03
N ARG A 229 16.14 10.34 -5.83
CA ARG A 229 16.65 11.09 -4.67
C ARG A 229 17.01 10.20 -3.49
N PHE A 230 17.24 8.92 -3.75
CA PHE A 230 17.54 7.97 -2.70
C PHE A 230 18.71 8.39 -1.81
N ALA A 231 19.75 9.00 -2.38
CA ALA A 231 20.92 9.46 -1.64
C ALA A 231 20.62 10.60 -0.65
N ASP A 232 19.55 11.39 -0.90
CA ASP A 232 19.20 12.57 -0.11
C ASP A 232 18.38 12.24 1.15
N GLY A 233 17.94 10.99 1.30
CA GLY A 233 17.14 10.54 2.45
C GLY A 233 17.85 10.70 3.80
N VAL A 234 17.12 11.17 4.80
CA VAL A 234 17.62 11.20 6.19
C VAL A 234 17.60 9.76 6.71
N ARG A 235 18.76 9.23 7.10
CA ARG A 235 18.89 7.81 7.49
C ARG A 235 19.43 7.58 8.90
N GLY A 236 19.96 8.62 9.55
CA GLY A 236 20.59 8.47 10.85
C GLY A 236 21.61 7.35 10.84
N GLU A 237 21.55 6.49 11.86
CA GLU A 237 22.33 5.25 11.98
C GLU A 237 21.55 4.00 11.50
N GLY A 238 20.44 4.19 10.77
CA GLY A 238 19.56 3.13 10.29
C GLY A 238 18.28 2.96 11.10
N ALA A 239 17.62 1.83 10.93
CA ALA A 239 16.38 1.51 11.63
C ALA A 239 16.53 1.58 13.15
N GLY A 240 15.55 2.19 13.83
CA GLY A 240 15.54 2.38 15.28
C GLY A 240 16.38 3.56 15.77
N SER A 241 17.07 4.32 14.89
CA SER A 241 17.89 5.47 15.29
C SER A 241 17.12 6.74 15.62
N GLY A 242 15.79 6.75 15.38
CA GLY A 242 14.94 7.93 15.56
C GLY A 242 15.01 8.94 14.41
N SER A 243 15.75 8.64 13.34
CA SER A 243 15.86 9.50 12.15
C SER A 243 16.02 8.71 10.86
N TYR A 244 15.40 7.55 10.78
CA TYR A 244 15.42 6.71 9.59
C TYR A 244 14.18 6.91 8.73
N CYS A 245 14.33 7.47 7.53
CA CYS A 245 13.21 7.84 6.65
C CYS A 245 12.36 6.66 6.15
N PHE A 246 12.80 5.41 6.35
CA PHE A 246 12.08 4.19 6.03
C PHE A 246 11.70 3.38 7.29
N GLU A 247 11.59 4.03 8.44
CA GLU A 247 11.17 3.38 9.68
C GLU A 247 9.73 2.91 9.57
N GLN A 248 9.43 1.74 10.13
CA GLN A 248 8.08 1.22 10.22
C GLN A 248 7.33 1.88 11.39
N LEU A 249 6.04 2.11 11.22
CA LEU A 249 5.17 2.55 12.30
C LEU A 249 4.68 1.37 13.13
N ARG A 250 4.77 1.50 14.44
CA ARG A 250 4.26 0.51 15.39
C ARG A 250 2.73 0.53 15.43
N PRO A 251 2.08 -0.61 15.76
CA PRO A 251 0.64 -0.65 16.01
C PRO A 251 0.21 0.34 17.09
N GLY A 252 -0.97 0.95 16.90
CA GLY A 252 -1.53 1.94 17.80
C GLY A 252 -1.52 3.34 17.22
N THR A 253 -1.86 4.33 18.03
CA THR A 253 -1.97 5.74 17.63
C THR A 253 -0.67 6.47 17.88
N SER A 254 -0.16 7.14 16.86
CA SER A 254 1.03 7.98 16.87
C SER A 254 0.65 9.44 16.65
N THR A 255 1.35 10.36 17.31
CA THR A 255 1.25 11.79 17.04
C THR A 255 2.18 12.17 15.90
N VAL A 256 1.69 13.00 14.97
CA VAL A 256 2.42 13.50 13.82
C VAL A 256 2.66 14.99 13.98
N SER A 257 3.87 15.45 13.79
CA SER A 257 4.24 16.86 13.88
C SER A 257 5.21 17.26 12.77
N TRP A 258 5.02 18.45 12.22
CA TRP A 258 5.87 19.11 11.23
C TRP A 258 5.74 20.63 11.42
N ASP A 259 6.45 21.40 10.61
CA ASP A 259 6.48 22.87 10.71
C ASP A 259 5.23 23.58 10.11
N GLY A 260 4.27 22.81 9.56
CA GLY A 260 3.04 23.36 8.98
C GLY A 260 3.22 23.97 7.58
N SER A 261 4.44 24.14 7.08
CA SER A 261 4.70 24.86 5.82
C SER A 261 4.31 24.10 4.56
N PHE A 262 4.05 22.80 4.64
CA PHE A 262 3.70 21.93 3.51
C PHE A 262 2.65 20.90 3.89
N GLY A 263 1.94 20.39 2.88
CA GLY A 263 1.04 19.25 3.01
C GLY A 263 1.73 17.94 2.64
N PHE A 264 1.26 16.84 3.21
CA PHE A 264 1.74 15.51 2.84
C PHE A 264 0.66 14.44 3.11
N THR A 265 0.78 13.32 2.42
CA THR A 265 0.01 12.10 2.68
C THR A 265 0.92 11.06 3.32
N LEU A 266 0.49 10.49 4.44
CA LEU A 266 1.15 9.36 5.08
C LEU A 266 0.31 8.12 4.82
N THR A 267 0.87 7.16 4.09
CA THR A 267 0.24 5.87 3.78
C THR A 267 0.94 4.78 4.57
N THR A 268 0.17 4.00 5.32
CA THR A 268 0.65 2.82 6.04
C THR A 268 0.24 1.56 5.29
N PHE A 269 1.12 0.55 5.28
CA PHE A 269 0.91 -0.73 4.63
C PHE A 269 0.82 -1.82 5.69
N ARG A 270 -0.41 -2.19 6.01
CA ARG A 270 -0.67 -3.30 6.90
C ARG A 270 -0.48 -4.61 6.17
N GLU A 271 0.25 -5.55 6.77
CA GLU A 271 0.46 -6.89 6.22
C GLU A 271 -0.18 -7.95 7.10
N GLU A 272 -0.90 -8.87 6.46
CA GLU A 272 -1.45 -10.07 7.10
C GLU A 272 -1.18 -11.30 6.25
N GLY A 273 -0.99 -12.45 6.89
CA GLY A 273 -0.78 -13.72 6.20
C GLY A 273 -2.00 -14.16 5.39
N GLU A 274 -3.19 -13.73 5.81
CA GLU A 274 -4.46 -13.97 5.15
C GLU A 274 -5.40 -12.79 5.37
N PRO A 275 -6.30 -12.46 4.42
CA PRO A 275 -7.32 -11.44 4.64
C PRO A 275 -8.24 -11.85 5.81
N PRO A 276 -8.75 -10.89 6.60
CA PRO A 276 -9.65 -11.20 7.72
C PRO A 276 -10.88 -11.99 7.28
N TRP A 277 -11.37 -12.88 8.16
CA TRP A 277 -12.60 -13.67 7.93
C TRP A 277 -13.87 -12.86 8.20
N SER A 278 -13.74 -11.80 9.02
CA SER A 278 -14.81 -10.85 9.34
C SER A 278 -14.47 -9.51 8.69
N SER A 279 -15.17 -9.15 7.67
CA SER A 279 -15.18 -7.82 7.05
C SER A 279 -16.60 -7.27 7.09
#